data_9f490a4fdb3810580d49aa65ab7c8f3a
#
_entry.id   9f490a4fdb3810580d49aa65ab7c8f3a
#
_cell.length_a   1.000
_cell.length_b   1.000
_cell.length_c   1.000
_cell.angle_alpha   90.00
_cell.angle_beta   90.00
_cell.angle_gamma   90.00
#
_symmetry.space_group_name_H-M   'P 1'
#
loop_
_entity.id
_entity.type
_entity.pdbx_description
1 polymer ?
#
loop_
_entity_poly.entity_id
_entity_poly.type
_entity_poly.pdbx_seq_one_letter_code
_entity_poly.pdbx_strand_id
1 'polypeptide(L)'
;MVKNVTLREAWSGEADCLNCSLRTTVLFAGLEEKDFERIHDPIDQFVMRPGTALYHAGDVGDYMFTVRSGTFKLVQYLPDGGQRIVRLARTTDVIGLEAMLDERYHHDAIAVHKTEVCRFPARVVRTLGAESPRLHRELMARWQRALSEADAWLRELSTGSARQRVARLLLRLVRDQESSECELFSREDMGAMLGITTETASRTIAKYKRQSLLVEVSPNFFLLDIPNLRRIAED
;
A
#
# COMPACT_ATOMS: atom_id res chain seq x y z
N MET A 1 2.54 1.28 19.43
CA MET A 1 1.25 0.62 19.81
C MET A 1 0.27 0.84 18.68
N VAL A 2 -0.07 -0.23 17.96
CA VAL A 2 -1.12 -0.18 16.93
C VAL A 2 -2.45 0.03 17.65
N LYS A 3 -3.16 1.12 17.32
CA LYS A 3 -4.50 1.36 17.89
C LYS A 3 -5.49 0.42 17.20
N ASN A 4 -6.03 -0.53 17.94
CA ASN A 4 -7.16 -1.34 17.48
C ASN A 4 -8.39 -0.43 17.39
N VAL A 5 -8.68 0.08 16.21
CA VAL A 5 -10.00 0.62 15.87
C VAL A 5 -10.80 -0.53 15.28
N THR A 6 -11.96 -0.83 15.84
CA THR A 6 -12.82 -1.87 15.29
C THR A 6 -13.30 -1.45 13.90
N LEU A 7 -13.49 -2.43 12.99
CA LEU A 7 -14.05 -2.13 11.66
C LEU A 7 -15.38 -1.38 11.76
N ARG A 8 -16.18 -1.66 12.79
CA ARG A 8 -17.46 -0.96 13.04
C ARG A 8 -17.27 0.55 13.30
N GLU A 9 -16.20 0.94 14.00
CA GLU A 9 -15.92 2.37 14.25
C GLU A 9 -15.40 3.10 13.01
N ALA A 10 -14.80 2.36 12.06
CA ALA A 10 -14.29 2.89 10.80
C ALA A 10 -15.33 2.86 9.67
N TRP A 11 -16.45 2.12 9.83
CA TRP A 11 -17.46 1.96 8.78
C TRP A 11 -18.12 3.29 8.42
N SER A 12 -18.16 3.62 7.15
CA SER A 12 -18.71 4.86 6.60
C SER A 12 -19.94 4.65 5.72
N GLY A 13 -20.37 3.40 5.54
CA GLY A 13 -21.55 3.02 4.78
C GLY A 13 -21.26 2.04 3.66
N GLU A 14 -22.28 1.80 2.82
CA GLU A 14 -22.15 1.00 1.61
C GLU A 14 -21.49 1.81 0.50
N ALA A 15 -20.65 1.17 -0.30
CA ALA A 15 -19.97 1.81 -1.42
C ALA A 15 -20.91 1.90 -2.63
N ASP A 16 -21.08 3.10 -3.17
CA ASP A 16 -21.73 3.30 -4.47
C ASP A 16 -20.74 2.97 -5.60
N CYS A 17 -20.73 1.72 -6.03
CA CYS A 17 -19.81 1.25 -7.07
C CYS A 17 -20.20 1.71 -8.47
N LEU A 18 -21.47 2.03 -8.72
CA LEU A 18 -21.96 2.49 -10.02
C LEU A 18 -21.50 3.92 -10.33
N ASN A 19 -21.47 4.79 -9.33
CA ASN A 19 -21.05 6.19 -9.44
C ASN A 19 -19.63 6.43 -8.92
N CYS A 20 -18.86 5.36 -8.67
CA CYS A 20 -17.51 5.48 -8.12
C CYS A 20 -16.54 6.11 -9.14
N SER A 21 -15.89 7.21 -8.77
CA SER A 21 -14.87 7.88 -9.60
C SER A 21 -13.69 7.00 -9.98
N LEU A 22 -13.42 5.95 -9.19
CA LEU A 22 -12.36 4.98 -9.45
C LEU A 22 -12.85 3.74 -10.21
N ARG A 23 -14.12 3.68 -10.61
CA ARG A 23 -14.73 2.48 -11.23
C ARG A 23 -13.89 1.90 -12.36
N THR A 24 -13.29 2.73 -13.20
CA THR A 24 -12.50 2.29 -14.35
C THR A 24 -11.10 1.79 -14.00
N THR A 25 -10.66 1.98 -12.76
CA THR A 25 -9.29 1.64 -12.32
C THR A 25 -9.24 0.60 -11.20
N VAL A 26 -10.36 0.36 -10.50
CA VAL A 26 -10.45 -0.64 -9.42
C VAL A 26 -10.77 -2.04 -9.95
N LEU A 27 -10.76 -3.03 -9.06
CA LEU A 27 -10.97 -4.45 -9.40
C LEU A 27 -12.19 -4.70 -10.29
N PHE A 28 -13.28 -3.98 -10.06
CA PHE A 28 -14.53 -4.14 -10.79
C PHE A 28 -14.67 -3.27 -12.05
N ALA A 29 -13.56 -2.67 -12.53
CA ALA A 29 -13.54 -1.87 -13.76
C ALA A 29 -14.06 -2.62 -15.00
N GLY A 30 -13.94 -3.95 -14.95
CA GLY A 30 -14.38 -4.82 -16.03
C GLY A 30 -15.81 -5.34 -15.93
N LEU A 31 -16.55 -5.03 -14.85
CA LEU A 31 -17.92 -5.50 -14.67
C LEU A 31 -18.93 -4.57 -15.37
N GLU A 32 -19.92 -5.19 -15.99
CA GLU A 32 -21.10 -4.51 -16.52
C GLU A 32 -22.15 -4.31 -15.39
N GLU A 33 -23.14 -3.48 -15.61
CA GLU A 33 -24.20 -3.20 -14.63
C GLU A 33 -24.90 -4.47 -14.15
N LYS A 34 -25.23 -5.39 -15.09
CA LYS A 34 -25.83 -6.70 -14.80
C LYS A 34 -24.96 -7.60 -13.89
N ASP A 35 -23.63 -7.39 -13.86
CA ASP A 35 -22.75 -8.17 -12.98
C ASP A 35 -22.86 -7.66 -11.53
N PHE A 36 -23.12 -6.35 -11.35
CA PHE A 36 -23.38 -5.77 -10.01
C PHE A 36 -24.70 -6.23 -9.41
N GLU A 37 -25.74 -6.48 -10.22
CA GLU A 37 -27.01 -7.05 -9.76
C GLU A 37 -26.85 -8.44 -9.12
N ARG A 38 -25.75 -9.13 -9.44
CA ARG A 38 -25.40 -10.46 -8.91
C ARG A 38 -24.58 -10.37 -7.62
N ILE A 39 -24.15 -9.18 -7.24
CA ILE A 39 -23.48 -8.93 -5.96
C ILE A 39 -24.57 -8.73 -4.91
N HIS A 40 -24.97 -9.82 -4.26
CA HIS A 40 -25.99 -9.79 -3.21
C HIS A 40 -25.43 -9.41 -1.84
N ASP A 41 -24.12 -9.29 -1.71
CA ASP A 41 -23.43 -8.88 -0.49
C ASP A 41 -23.00 -7.42 -0.60
N PRO A 42 -23.18 -6.61 0.45
CA PRO A 42 -22.80 -5.22 0.41
C PRO A 42 -21.29 -5.07 0.28
N ILE A 43 -20.88 -4.08 -0.50
CA ILE A 43 -19.51 -3.59 -0.53
C ILE A 43 -19.42 -2.44 0.46
N ASP A 44 -18.79 -2.69 1.59
CA ASP A 44 -18.67 -1.69 2.64
C ASP A 44 -17.55 -0.69 2.33
N GLN A 45 -17.72 0.53 2.80
CA GLN A 45 -16.71 1.56 2.78
C GLN A 45 -16.24 1.88 4.20
N PHE A 46 -14.93 2.04 4.38
CA PHE A 46 -14.30 2.36 5.66
C PHE A 46 -13.36 3.54 5.52
N VAL A 47 -13.31 4.37 6.58
CA VAL A 47 -12.31 5.43 6.75
C VAL A 47 -11.40 5.06 7.90
N MET A 48 -10.17 4.70 7.58
CA MET A 48 -9.16 4.26 8.54
C MET A 48 -8.34 5.45 9.03
N ARG A 49 -8.13 5.54 10.34
CA ARG A 49 -7.24 6.53 10.94
C ARG A 49 -5.77 6.09 10.80
N PRO A 50 -4.82 7.03 10.76
CA PRO A 50 -3.40 6.68 10.75
C PRO A 50 -3.03 5.75 11.91
N GLY A 51 -2.22 4.74 11.63
CA GLY A 51 -1.74 3.76 12.61
C GLY A 51 -2.75 2.68 13.00
N THR A 52 -3.95 2.63 12.40
CA THR A 52 -4.92 1.57 12.66
C THR A 52 -4.72 0.40 11.69
N ALA A 53 -4.86 -0.83 12.19
CA ALA A 53 -4.83 -2.02 11.37
C ALA A 53 -6.20 -2.27 10.74
N LEU A 54 -6.20 -2.62 9.47
CA LEU A 54 -7.38 -3.09 8.74
C LEU A 54 -7.62 -4.59 9.03
N TYR A 55 -6.53 -5.35 9.07
CA TYR A 55 -6.48 -6.76 9.46
C TYR A 55 -5.07 -7.10 9.97
N HIS A 56 -4.93 -8.22 10.68
CA HIS A 56 -3.65 -8.71 11.17
C HIS A 56 -3.23 -9.99 10.45
N ALA A 57 -1.94 -10.24 10.42
CA ALA A 57 -1.38 -11.52 9.98
C ALA A 57 -1.97 -12.66 10.83
N GLY A 58 -2.43 -13.71 10.16
CA GLY A 58 -3.09 -14.85 10.82
C GLY A 58 -4.60 -14.71 10.99
N ASP A 59 -5.20 -13.55 10.77
CA ASP A 59 -6.65 -13.41 10.70
C ASP A 59 -7.22 -14.22 9.52
N VAL A 60 -8.48 -14.65 9.64
CA VAL A 60 -9.16 -15.38 8.55
C VAL A 60 -9.36 -14.47 7.36
N GLY A 61 -8.97 -14.92 6.18
CA GLY A 61 -9.06 -14.19 4.93
C GLY A 61 -10.44 -14.29 4.27
N ASP A 62 -11.45 -13.66 4.83
CA ASP A 62 -12.82 -13.66 4.28
C ASP A 62 -13.06 -12.52 3.28
N TYR A 63 -12.23 -11.48 3.31
CA TYR A 63 -12.45 -10.25 2.59
C TYR A 63 -11.23 -9.82 1.80
N MET A 64 -11.49 -9.17 0.68
CA MET A 64 -10.52 -8.39 -0.07
C MET A 64 -10.84 -6.90 0.08
N PHE A 65 -9.84 -6.06 -0.17
CA PHE A 65 -10.00 -4.63 0.00
C PHE A 65 -9.37 -3.87 -1.17
N THR A 66 -10.08 -2.83 -1.65
CA THR A 66 -9.51 -1.88 -2.62
C THR A 66 -9.23 -0.56 -1.91
N VAL A 67 -8.00 -0.06 -2.01
CA VAL A 67 -7.63 1.25 -1.47
C VAL A 67 -8.21 2.33 -2.37
N ARG A 68 -9.09 3.18 -1.83
CA ARG A 68 -9.72 4.31 -2.53
C ARG A 68 -8.87 5.58 -2.47
N SER A 69 -8.31 5.84 -1.32
CA SER A 69 -7.39 6.96 -1.10
C SER A 69 -6.45 6.66 0.05
N GLY A 70 -5.30 7.30 0.08
CA GLY A 70 -4.29 7.09 1.12
C GLY A 70 -3.35 5.92 0.83
N THR A 71 -2.78 5.35 1.89
CA THR A 71 -1.74 4.32 1.78
C THR A 71 -1.81 3.37 2.98
N PHE A 72 -1.74 2.07 2.72
CA PHE A 72 -1.46 1.05 3.73
C PHE A 72 -0.02 0.58 3.61
N LYS A 73 0.62 0.32 4.74
CA LYS A 73 1.84 -0.46 4.83
C LYS A 73 1.49 -1.90 5.18
N LEU A 74 2.05 -2.86 4.44
CA LEU A 74 1.96 -4.28 4.75
C LEU A 74 3.19 -4.68 5.56
N VAL A 75 2.95 -5.15 6.79
CA VAL A 75 3.98 -5.38 7.79
C VAL A 75 4.08 -6.86 8.11
N GLN A 76 5.30 -7.36 8.16
CA GLN A 76 5.66 -8.65 8.75
C GLN A 76 6.52 -8.42 9.99
N TYR A 77 6.30 -9.24 11.02
CA TYR A 77 7.14 -9.27 12.21
C TYR A 77 8.18 -10.37 12.07
N LEU A 78 9.40 -10.03 12.39
CA LEU A 78 10.52 -10.96 12.39
C LEU A 78 10.60 -11.72 13.73
N PRO A 79 11.28 -12.89 13.80
CA PRO A 79 11.42 -13.65 15.02
C PRO A 79 12.12 -12.89 16.16
N ASP A 80 12.94 -11.89 15.85
CA ASP A 80 13.61 -10.99 16.80
C ASP A 80 12.73 -9.83 17.30
N GLY A 81 11.45 -9.80 16.89
CA GLY A 81 10.50 -8.74 17.20
C GLY A 81 10.63 -7.50 16.29
N GLY A 82 11.57 -7.49 15.36
CA GLY A 82 11.71 -6.44 14.37
C GLY A 82 10.54 -6.40 13.39
N GLN A 83 10.31 -5.25 12.78
CA GLN A 83 9.29 -5.06 11.75
C GLN A 83 9.93 -4.96 10.37
N ARG A 84 9.28 -5.57 9.38
CA ARG A 84 9.58 -5.37 7.96
C ARG A 84 8.34 -4.87 7.24
N ILE A 85 8.44 -3.73 6.60
CA ILE A 85 7.42 -3.26 5.66
C ILE A 85 7.79 -3.85 4.31
N VAL A 86 6.99 -4.79 3.85
CA VAL A 86 7.26 -5.56 2.63
C VAL A 86 6.58 -4.98 1.40
N ARG A 87 5.57 -4.14 1.58
CA ARG A 87 4.84 -3.47 0.49
C ARG A 87 4.10 -2.23 1.00
N LEU A 88 3.93 -1.26 0.12
CA LEU A 88 2.97 -0.16 0.28
C LEU A 88 1.81 -0.38 -0.70
N ALA A 89 0.58 -0.38 -0.20
CA ALA A 89 -0.61 -0.40 -1.01
C ALA A 89 -1.19 1.01 -1.10
N ARG A 90 -1.36 1.50 -2.32
CA ARG A 90 -1.81 2.87 -2.64
C ARG A 90 -3.19 2.86 -3.31
N THR A 91 -3.69 4.01 -3.63
CA THR A 91 -4.96 4.18 -4.36
C THR A 91 -5.01 3.25 -5.58
N THR A 92 -6.12 2.55 -5.74
CA THR A 92 -6.42 1.49 -6.71
C THR A 92 -5.81 0.12 -6.46
N ASP A 93 -4.89 -0.04 -5.52
CA ASP A 93 -4.35 -1.35 -5.17
C ASP A 93 -5.40 -2.21 -4.44
N VAL A 94 -5.26 -3.51 -4.64
CA VAL A 94 -6.03 -4.53 -3.93
C VAL A 94 -5.12 -5.23 -2.93
N ILE A 95 -5.61 -5.38 -1.70
CA ILE A 95 -4.96 -6.11 -0.61
C ILE A 95 -5.89 -7.20 -0.06
N GLY A 96 -5.33 -8.17 0.65
CA GLY A 96 -6.08 -9.34 1.10
C GLY A 96 -6.34 -10.35 -0.03
N LEU A 97 -5.44 -10.42 -1.02
CA LEU A 97 -5.56 -11.37 -2.15
C LEU A 97 -5.52 -12.83 -1.69
N GLU A 98 -4.91 -13.10 -0.53
CA GLU A 98 -4.85 -14.42 0.13
C GLU A 98 -6.25 -15.01 0.34
N ALA A 99 -7.23 -14.16 0.61
CA ALA A 99 -8.64 -14.55 0.77
C ALA A 99 -9.24 -15.23 -0.47
N MET A 100 -8.66 -15.03 -1.65
CA MET A 100 -9.07 -15.74 -2.88
C MET A 100 -8.76 -17.23 -2.84
N LEU A 101 -7.81 -17.64 -2.02
CA LEU A 101 -7.36 -19.02 -1.85
C LEU A 101 -7.83 -19.63 -0.52
N ASP A 102 -8.77 -18.96 0.17
CA ASP A 102 -9.24 -19.33 1.52
C ASP A 102 -8.11 -19.39 2.57
N GLU A 103 -7.04 -18.59 2.36
CA GLU A 103 -5.90 -18.49 3.25
C GLU A 103 -6.06 -17.37 4.28
N ARG A 104 -5.28 -17.46 5.35
CA ARG A 104 -5.14 -16.37 6.33
C ARG A 104 -4.32 -15.23 5.74
N TYR A 105 -4.55 -14.01 6.21
CA TYR A 105 -3.70 -12.89 5.81
C TYR A 105 -2.26 -13.12 6.27
N HIS A 106 -1.32 -12.82 5.39
CA HIS A 106 0.12 -13.02 5.64
C HIS A 106 0.82 -11.81 6.27
N HIS A 107 0.12 -10.66 6.34
CA HIS A 107 0.67 -9.39 6.77
C HIS A 107 -0.33 -8.64 7.64
N ASP A 108 0.16 -7.76 8.50
CA ASP A 108 -0.68 -6.69 9.04
C ASP A 108 -0.84 -5.61 7.98
N ALA A 109 -2.07 -5.14 7.74
CA ALA A 109 -2.34 -4.00 6.88
C ALA A 109 -2.63 -2.77 7.74
N ILE A 110 -1.69 -1.83 7.83
CA ILE A 110 -1.76 -0.67 8.72
C ILE A 110 -1.87 0.61 7.90
N ALA A 111 -2.89 1.44 8.17
CA ALA A 111 -3.07 2.72 7.52
C ALA A 111 -1.93 3.70 7.90
N VAL A 112 -1.25 4.28 6.90
CA VAL A 112 -0.17 5.26 7.10
C VAL A 112 -0.75 6.64 7.35
N HIS A 113 -1.75 7.01 6.56
CA HIS A 113 -2.49 8.26 6.64
C HIS A 113 -3.97 7.98 6.86
N LYS A 114 -4.83 9.03 6.90
CA LYS A 114 -6.27 8.84 6.73
C LYS A 114 -6.49 8.15 5.39
N THR A 115 -7.01 6.91 5.42
CA THR A 115 -7.11 6.04 4.25
C THR A 115 -8.55 5.57 4.09
N GLU A 116 -9.08 5.66 2.88
CA GLU A 116 -10.38 5.11 2.53
C GLU A 116 -10.21 3.80 1.80
N VAL A 117 -11.06 2.83 2.13
CA VAL A 117 -11.00 1.48 1.57
C VAL A 117 -12.41 0.92 1.37
N CYS A 118 -12.60 0.19 0.26
CA CYS A 118 -13.78 -0.65 0.07
C CYS A 118 -13.44 -2.08 0.47
N ARG A 119 -14.35 -2.72 1.21
CA ARG A 119 -14.30 -4.13 1.59
C ARG A 119 -15.33 -4.92 0.80
N PHE A 120 -14.95 -6.05 0.28
CA PHE A 120 -15.85 -6.98 -0.41
C PHE A 120 -15.52 -8.43 -0.06
N PRO A 121 -16.55 -9.29 0.07
CA PRO A 121 -16.35 -10.69 0.40
C PRO A 121 -15.56 -11.42 -0.70
N ALA A 122 -14.54 -12.18 -0.34
CA ALA A 122 -13.73 -12.95 -1.30
C ALA A 122 -14.58 -13.97 -2.09
N ARG A 123 -15.60 -14.55 -1.44
CA ARG A 123 -16.55 -15.48 -2.09
C ARG A 123 -17.26 -14.84 -3.30
N VAL A 124 -17.66 -13.57 -3.21
CA VAL A 124 -18.32 -12.86 -4.32
C VAL A 124 -17.37 -12.73 -5.51
N VAL A 125 -16.12 -12.36 -5.23
CA VAL A 125 -15.08 -12.20 -6.26
C VAL A 125 -14.76 -13.55 -6.92
N ARG A 126 -14.71 -14.63 -6.13
CA ARG A 126 -14.50 -16.00 -6.67
C ARG A 126 -15.62 -16.41 -7.61
N THR A 127 -16.87 -16.26 -7.17
CA THR A 127 -18.04 -16.63 -7.99
C THR A 127 -18.10 -15.82 -9.29
N LEU A 128 -17.99 -14.51 -9.21
CA LEU A 128 -17.96 -13.65 -10.38
C LEU A 128 -16.76 -13.90 -11.28
N GLY A 129 -15.58 -14.17 -10.70
CA GLY A 129 -14.35 -14.47 -11.44
C GLY A 129 -14.42 -15.78 -12.21
N ALA A 130 -15.13 -16.79 -11.69
CA ALA A 130 -15.36 -18.06 -12.37
C ALA A 130 -16.29 -17.90 -13.60
N GLU A 131 -17.20 -16.94 -13.57
CA GLU A 131 -18.19 -16.70 -14.61
C GLU A 131 -17.80 -15.59 -15.60
N SER A 132 -16.90 -14.69 -15.19
CA SER A 132 -16.44 -13.57 -16.00
C SER A 132 -14.95 -13.69 -16.34
N PRO A 133 -14.61 -14.11 -17.58
CA PRO A 133 -13.22 -14.17 -18.05
C PRO A 133 -12.50 -12.81 -17.96
N ARG A 134 -13.25 -11.72 -18.01
CA ARG A 134 -12.71 -10.36 -17.88
C ARG A 134 -12.28 -10.09 -16.44
N LEU A 135 -13.11 -10.38 -15.44
CA LEU A 135 -12.75 -10.23 -14.02
C LEU A 135 -11.59 -11.16 -13.67
N HIS A 136 -11.58 -12.38 -14.17
CA HIS A 136 -10.47 -13.31 -13.97
C HIS A 136 -9.13 -12.71 -14.46
N ARG A 137 -9.10 -12.15 -15.69
CA ARG A 137 -7.91 -11.48 -16.22
C ARG A 137 -7.47 -10.28 -15.35
N GLU A 138 -8.42 -9.48 -14.85
CA GLU A 138 -8.13 -8.37 -13.95
C GLU A 138 -7.49 -8.85 -12.63
N LEU A 139 -8.00 -9.93 -12.05
CA LEU A 139 -7.40 -10.55 -10.85
C LEU A 139 -5.97 -11.01 -11.12
N MET A 140 -5.72 -11.70 -12.24
CA MET A 140 -4.38 -12.13 -12.63
C MET A 140 -3.45 -10.92 -12.84
N ALA A 141 -3.93 -9.86 -13.48
CA ALA A 141 -3.16 -8.63 -13.67
C ALA A 141 -2.82 -7.93 -12.34
N ARG A 142 -3.74 -7.98 -11.34
CA ARG A 142 -3.48 -7.47 -9.99
C ARG A 142 -2.42 -8.30 -9.28
N TRP A 143 -2.50 -9.62 -9.38
CA TRP A 143 -1.51 -10.54 -8.81
C TRP A 143 -0.13 -10.32 -9.44
N GLN A 144 -0.07 -10.24 -10.76
CA GLN A 144 1.18 -9.97 -11.48
C GLN A 144 1.80 -8.62 -11.06
N ARG A 145 0.99 -7.58 -10.90
CA ARG A 145 1.48 -6.28 -10.40
C ARG A 145 2.03 -6.40 -8.98
N ALA A 146 1.33 -7.07 -8.08
CA ALA A 146 1.79 -7.28 -6.71
C ALA A 146 3.13 -8.01 -6.66
N LEU A 147 3.31 -9.05 -7.51
CA LEU A 147 4.57 -9.78 -7.63
C LEU A 147 5.68 -8.89 -8.19
N SER A 148 5.42 -8.18 -9.29
CA SER A 148 6.39 -7.27 -9.91
C SER A 148 6.83 -6.15 -8.94
N GLU A 149 5.92 -5.65 -8.12
CA GLU A 149 6.22 -4.69 -7.06
C GLU A 149 7.11 -5.31 -5.97
N ALA A 150 6.85 -6.55 -5.56
CA ALA A 150 7.69 -7.25 -4.59
C ALA A 150 9.11 -7.50 -5.12
N ASP A 151 9.24 -7.90 -6.39
CA ASP A 151 10.54 -8.09 -7.06
C ASP A 151 11.33 -6.77 -7.15
N ALA A 152 10.63 -5.69 -7.53
CA ALA A 152 11.24 -4.36 -7.59
C ALA A 152 11.66 -3.88 -6.20
N TRP A 153 10.85 -4.14 -5.17
CA TRP A 153 11.19 -3.82 -3.78
C TRP A 153 12.45 -4.53 -3.32
N LEU A 154 12.57 -5.84 -3.58
CA LEU A 154 13.76 -6.62 -3.26
C LEU A 154 15.00 -6.08 -3.97
N ARG A 155 14.91 -5.84 -5.28
CA ARG A 155 16.03 -5.36 -6.09
C ARG A 155 16.48 -3.96 -5.66
N GLU A 156 15.55 -3.04 -5.43
CA GLU A 156 15.87 -1.64 -5.23
C GLU A 156 16.14 -1.27 -3.76
N LEU A 157 15.39 -1.86 -2.83
CA LEU A 157 15.40 -1.43 -1.43
C LEU A 157 16.17 -2.37 -0.51
N SER A 158 16.61 -3.55 -1.00
CA SER A 158 17.39 -4.50 -0.19
C SER A 158 18.86 -4.60 -0.59
N THR A 159 19.28 -3.96 -1.69
CA THR A 159 20.67 -4.05 -2.20
C THR A 159 21.38 -2.71 -2.14
N GLY A 160 22.72 -2.76 -2.02
CA GLY A 160 23.58 -1.59 -1.96
C GLY A 160 23.66 -0.97 -0.56
N SER A 161 24.34 0.16 -0.46
CA SER A 161 24.55 0.90 0.77
C SER A 161 23.24 1.51 1.31
N ALA A 162 23.19 1.82 2.63
CA ALA A 162 22.05 2.51 3.22
C ALA A 162 21.73 3.83 2.51
N ARG A 163 22.78 4.54 2.04
CA ARG A 163 22.64 5.78 1.27
C ARG A 163 21.88 5.52 -0.04
N GLN A 164 22.28 4.55 -0.82
CA GLN A 164 21.63 4.19 -2.08
C GLN A 164 20.17 3.76 -1.86
N ARG A 165 19.94 2.88 -0.86
CA ARG A 165 18.58 2.40 -0.54
C ARG A 165 17.64 3.55 -0.15
N VAL A 166 18.12 4.50 0.66
CA VAL A 166 17.34 5.70 1.01
C VAL A 166 17.03 6.55 -0.23
N ALA A 167 18.02 6.75 -1.13
CA ALA A 167 17.80 7.50 -2.37
C ALA A 167 16.72 6.83 -3.25
N ARG A 168 16.81 5.51 -3.43
CA ARG A 168 15.82 4.73 -4.21
C ARG A 168 14.43 4.79 -3.57
N LEU A 169 14.33 4.68 -2.23
CA LEU A 169 13.06 4.84 -1.53
C LEU A 169 12.45 6.22 -1.79
N LEU A 170 13.23 7.29 -1.65
CA LEU A 170 12.76 8.66 -1.90
C LEU A 170 12.23 8.82 -3.33
N LEU A 171 12.96 8.32 -4.32
CA LEU A 171 12.52 8.34 -5.73
C LEU A 171 11.20 7.58 -5.95
N ARG A 172 10.95 6.50 -5.21
CA ARG A 172 9.68 5.75 -5.25
C ARG A 172 8.52 6.47 -4.55
N LEU A 173 8.81 7.34 -3.59
CA LEU A 173 7.79 8.08 -2.83
C LEU A 173 7.31 9.34 -3.54
N VAL A 174 7.99 9.78 -4.58
CA VAL A 174 7.54 10.93 -5.39
C VAL A 174 6.13 10.67 -5.89
N ARG A 175 5.22 11.59 -5.58
CA ARG A 175 3.80 11.49 -5.96
C ARG A 175 3.58 11.77 -7.43
N ASP A 176 4.30 12.78 -7.92
CA ASP A 176 4.24 13.24 -9.29
C ASP A 176 5.66 13.59 -9.75
N GLN A 177 6.05 13.03 -10.88
CA GLN A 177 7.39 13.27 -11.42
C GLN A 177 7.62 14.75 -11.81
N GLU A 178 6.56 15.49 -12.06
CA GLU A 178 6.64 16.92 -12.36
C GLU A 178 6.83 17.78 -11.11
N SER A 179 6.18 17.43 -9.99
CA SER A 179 6.25 18.22 -8.75
C SER A 179 7.50 17.95 -7.92
N SER A 180 8.16 16.80 -8.10
CA SER A 180 9.28 16.33 -7.26
C SER A 180 8.98 16.32 -5.76
N GLU A 181 7.71 16.35 -5.37
CA GLU A 181 7.29 16.37 -3.98
C GLU A 181 7.19 14.97 -3.40
N CYS A 182 7.63 14.87 -2.15
CA CYS A 182 7.59 13.62 -1.39
C CYS A 182 7.15 13.88 0.04
N GLU A 183 6.20 13.09 0.54
CA GLU A 183 5.91 13.00 1.96
C GLU A 183 6.76 11.88 2.57
N LEU A 184 7.54 12.20 3.61
CA LEU A 184 8.41 11.22 4.26
C LEU A 184 7.64 10.35 5.25
N PHE A 185 7.94 9.07 5.24
CA PHE A 185 7.57 8.15 6.32
C PHE A 185 8.37 8.43 7.60
N SER A 186 7.89 7.90 8.73
CA SER A 186 8.65 7.90 9.98
C SER A 186 10.03 7.26 9.76
N ARG A 187 11.02 7.62 10.56
CA ARG A 187 12.37 7.02 10.44
C ARG A 187 12.35 5.54 10.79
N GLU A 188 11.45 5.13 11.66
CA GLU A 188 11.19 3.73 12.00
C GLU A 188 10.64 2.98 10.78
N ASP A 189 9.60 3.50 10.13
CA ASP A 189 9.05 2.89 8.90
C ASP A 189 10.08 2.84 7.77
N MET A 190 10.86 3.90 7.59
CA MET A 190 11.96 3.89 6.61
C MET A 190 12.99 2.79 6.94
N GLY A 191 13.32 2.62 8.22
CA GLY A 191 14.19 1.54 8.69
C GLY A 191 13.60 0.17 8.37
N ALA A 192 12.32 -0.01 8.67
CA ALA A 192 11.58 -1.25 8.41
C ALA A 192 11.46 -1.57 6.90
N MET A 193 11.32 -0.56 6.03
CA MET A 193 11.34 -0.73 4.57
C MET A 193 12.70 -1.13 4.04
N LEU A 194 13.75 -0.50 4.54
CA LEU A 194 15.10 -0.60 3.98
C LEU A 194 16.00 -1.64 4.66
N GLY A 195 15.55 -2.24 5.75
CA GLY A 195 16.37 -3.14 6.58
C GLY A 195 17.60 -2.43 7.17
N ILE A 196 17.40 -1.21 7.67
CA ILE A 196 18.40 -0.42 8.37
C ILE A 196 17.85 0.06 9.70
N THR A 197 18.71 0.44 10.63
CA THR A 197 18.26 0.99 11.91
C THR A 197 17.64 2.38 11.72
N THR A 198 16.72 2.74 12.62
CA THR A 198 16.11 4.08 12.69
C THR A 198 17.15 5.19 12.76
N GLU A 199 18.26 4.94 13.47
CA GLU A 199 19.38 5.86 13.57
C GLU A 199 20.10 6.05 12.23
N THR A 200 20.34 4.96 11.47
CA THR A 200 20.94 5.02 10.13
C THR A 200 20.04 5.77 9.16
N ALA A 201 18.72 5.54 9.20
CA ALA A 201 17.75 6.29 8.40
C ALA A 201 17.82 7.79 8.75
N SER A 202 17.78 8.13 10.05
CA SER A 202 17.85 9.51 10.54
C SER A 202 19.13 10.22 10.10
N ARG A 203 20.30 9.58 10.27
CA ARG A 203 21.59 10.14 9.84
C ARG A 203 21.66 10.37 8.34
N THR A 204 21.13 9.45 7.54
CA THR A 204 21.14 9.56 6.09
C THR A 204 20.24 10.71 5.62
N ILE A 205 19.03 10.82 6.15
CA ILE A 205 18.11 11.93 5.83
C ILE A 205 18.70 13.28 6.27
N ALA A 206 19.30 13.37 7.47
CA ALA A 206 19.96 14.59 7.93
C ALA A 206 21.14 14.99 6.99
N LYS A 207 21.90 14.01 6.48
CA LYS A 207 22.95 14.25 5.49
C LYS A 207 22.38 14.78 4.18
N TYR A 208 21.27 14.21 3.70
CA TYR A 208 20.61 14.65 2.47
C TYR A 208 20.04 16.06 2.60
N LYS A 209 19.42 16.40 3.74
CA LYS A 209 18.98 17.79 4.05
C LYS A 209 20.16 18.77 3.98
N ARG A 210 21.30 18.45 4.63
CA ARG A 210 22.51 19.30 4.58
C ARG A 210 23.12 19.46 3.18
N GLN A 211 22.92 18.49 2.30
CA GLN A 211 23.36 18.51 0.91
C GLN A 211 22.30 19.12 -0.04
N SER A 212 21.21 19.67 0.49
CA SER A 212 20.08 20.22 -0.27
C SER A 212 19.43 19.25 -1.24
N LEU A 213 19.62 17.92 -1.03
CA LEU A 213 18.93 16.88 -1.79
C LEU A 213 17.44 16.75 -1.40
N LEU A 214 17.10 17.24 -0.19
CA LEU A 214 15.75 17.37 0.34
C LEU A 214 15.59 18.75 0.93
N VAL A 215 14.60 19.50 0.46
CA VAL A 215 14.22 20.81 0.99
C VAL A 215 12.81 20.71 1.56
N GLU A 216 12.66 20.98 2.85
CA GLU A 216 11.36 20.93 3.53
C GLU A 216 10.51 22.15 3.10
N VAL A 217 9.33 21.89 2.56
CA VAL A 217 8.38 22.92 2.08
C VAL A 217 7.17 23.07 3.01
N SER A 218 6.83 22.01 3.71
CA SER A 218 5.82 22.01 4.79
C SER A 218 6.10 20.82 5.73
N PRO A 219 5.45 20.72 6.89
CA PRO A 219 5.70 19.64 7.84
C PRO A 219 5.61 18.27 7.17
N ASN A 220 6.74 17.54 7.16
CA ASN A 220 6.92 16.22 6.55
C ASN A 220 6.86 16.15 5.02
N PHE A 221 6.70 17.27 4.31
CA PHE A 221 6.73 17.36 2.85
C PHE A 221 8.03 18.00 2.35
N PHE A 222 8.64 17.38 1.35
CA PHE A 222 9.96 17.75 0.84
C PHE A 222 9.97 17.81 -0.67
N LEU A 223 10.66 18.82 -1.22
CA LEU A 223 11.11 18.83 -2.60
C LEU A 223 12.42 18.04 -2.70
N LEU A 224 12.51 17.20 -3.70
CA LEU A 224 13.66 16.33 -3.95
C LEU A 224 14.49 16.82 -5.13
N ASP A 225 15.81 16.79 -4.99
CA ASP A 225 16.73 16.90 -6.10
C ASP A 225 16.82 15.55 -6.84
N ILE A 226 15.88 15.31 -7.75
CA ILE A 226 15.72 14.06 -8.48
C ILE A 226 16.99 13.66 -9.24
N PRO A 227 17.67 14.58 -10.01
CA PRO A 227 18.91 14.22 -10.74
C PRO A 227 20.00 13.70 -9.84
N ASN A 228 20.27 14.39 -8.73
CA ASN A 228 21.33 13.98 -7.82
C ASN A 228 20.95 12.74 -7.00
N LEU A 229 19.66 12.55 -6.64
CA LEU A 229 19.21 11.31 -6.01
C LEU A 229 19.31 10.10 -6.93
N ARG A 230 19.03 10.25 -8.24
CA ARG A 230 19.24 9.18 -9.23
C ARG A 230 20.70 8.76 -9.31
N ARG A 231 21.61 9.72 -9.41
CA ARG A 231 23.05 9.43 -9.40
C ARG A 231 23.46 8.63 -8.15
N ILE A 232 22.99 9.05 -6.96
CA ILE A 232 23.29 8.33 -5.72
C ILE A 232 22.68 6.92 -5.70
N ALA A 233 21.54 6.72 -6.33
CA ALA A 233 20.85 5.44 -6.39
C ALA A 233 21.57 4.42 -7.28
N GLU A 234 22.35 4.89 -8.27
CA GLU A 234 23.06 4.09 -9.28
C GLU A 234 24.52 3.83 -8.93
N ASP A 235 25.19 4.75 -8.15
CA ASP A 235 26.58 4.59 -7.67
C ASP A 235 26.79 3.27 -6.90
#